data_52b22ee89c8bca85ca9291fa1063208b
#
_entry.id   52b22ee89c8bca85ca9291fa1063208b
#
_cell.length_a   1.000
_cell.length_b   1.000
_cell.length_c   1.000
_cell.angle_alpha   90.00
_cell.angle_beta   90.00
_cell.angle_gamma   90.00
#
_symmetry.space_group_name_H-M   'P 1'
#
loop_
_entity.id
_entity.type
_entity.pdbx_description
1 polymer ?
#
loop_
_entity_poly.entity_id
_entity_poly.type
_entity_poly.pdbx_seq_one_letter_code
_entity_poly.pdbx_strand_id
1 'polypeptide(L)'
;MTRRLTALALALVLALSLTGCWEAEPEPDDFWNDDLSSPSEEEPQREPAQISDFTLPYLSGQTFDPVTCIDGVQQTVGALLYEPLFTLDNSFAPQPVLCEHSSCDAQALTWTFALRSAVFSDGTALTANDVLAAYRRAAESARYGARFANVASMKAQDAHTLIVTLTQANGSFPALLDIPIVKAGTENDLVPLGTGPYVYTTAADGAALTANPHWQGSSLPLERIALAAVKDNDTALSRFASRSVHFLCLDPTGTGARTVGGAVESTDVPTAAMQYLGFNLSRTPLNDAAVRRAMSGVIDRGTLVSSLLSGHGTAAQLPIAPQDADYPKTYEYRTTAEEYAAALETAGVTAARPRSLTLLVNKENAFRCAVAESLCAQLTTAALTVTVRELPWGEYAAALEAGSFDLYLGEVRLTADWDASALLDTGGALNYGGFASEQLSARNDALLLGGNASAARYAEGFVEETPFAPLLFKSKTVLTPSGLVDGMTPTASDPFYGFADWRFHLSGSES
;
A
#
# COMPACT_ATOMS: atom_id res chain seq x y z
N MET A 1 -49.40 -19.07 31.42
CA MET A 1 -49.07 -18.49 32.74
C MET A 1 -47.62 -18.71 33.19
N THR A 2 -46.80 -19.42 32.45
CA THR A 2 -45.41 -19.82 32.84
C THR A 2 -44.29 -18.94 32.33
N ARG A 3 -44.56 -17.92 31.48
CA ARG A 3 -43.53 -16.99 30.98
C ARG A 3 -43.37 -15.67 31.74
N ARG A 4 -44.25 -15.39 32.73
CA ARG A 4 -44.18 -14.19 33.56
C ARG A 4 -43.49 -14.40 34.91
N LEU A 5 -43.23 -15.64 35.30
CA LEU A 5 -42.56 -15.98 36.57
C LEU A 5 -41.02 -16.04 36.44
N THR A 6 -40.49 -16.27 35.24
CA THR A 6 -39.02 -16.26 35.01
C THR A 6 -38.41 -14.86 34.90
N ALA A 7 -39.19 -13.87 34.51
CA ALA A 7 -38.73 -12.47 34.43
C ALA A 7 -38.63 -11.80 35.81
N LEU A 8 -39.43 -12.24 36.80
CA LEU A 8 -39.39 -11.68 38.18
C LEU A 8 -38.24 -12.25 39.02
N ALA A 9 -37.78 -13.47 38.72
CA ALA A 9 -36.67 -14.10 39.45
C ALA A 9 -35.28 -13.51 39.01
N LEU A 10 -35.15 -13.03 37.74
CA LEU A 10 -33.91 -12.41 37.29
C LEU A 10 -33.76 -10.97 37.74
N ALA A 11 -34.86 -10.27 38.02
CA ALA A 11 -34.83 -8.88 38.56
C ALA A 11 -34.50 -8.85 40.04
N LEU A 12 -34.73 -9.92 40.78
CA LEU A 12 -34.48 -9.99 42.24
C LEU A 12 -33.01 -10.33 42.55
N VAL A 13 -32.29 -10.97 41.61
CA VAL A 13 -30.86 -11.30 41.79
C VAL A 13 -29.92 -10.09 41.49
N LEU A 14 -30.40 -9.16 40.64
CA LEU A 14 -29.64 -7.91 40.38
C LEU A 14 -29.84 -6.81 41.42
N ALA A 15 -30.83 -6.93 42.30
CA ALA A 15 -31.13 -5.91 43.33
C ALA A 15 -30.41 -6.15 44.67
N LEU A 16 -29.70 -7.28 44.84
CA LEU A 16 -29.05 -7.66 46.09
C LEU A 16 -27.52 -7.45 46.11
N SER A 17 -26.94 -6.84 45.05
CA SER A 17 -25.50 -6.56 44.97
C SER A 17 -25.11 -5.09 45.12
N LEU A 18 -26.02 -4.23 45.62
CA LEU A 18 -25.78 -2.78 45.79
C LEU A 18 -26.03 -2.29 47.26
N THR A 19 -25.67 -3.08 48.25
CA THR A 19 -25.60 -2.58 49.62
C THR A 19 -24.25 -2.93 50.25
N GLY A 20 -23.37 -1.96 50.25
CA GLY A 20 -22.06 -2.09 50.90
C GLY A 20 -21.34 -0.76 51.07
N CYS A 21 -21.59 -0.14 52.21
CA CYS A 21 -20.74 0.77 52.99
C CYS A 21 -20.50 2.19 52.48
N TRP A 22 -21.20 3.08 53.13
CA TRP A 22 -20.87 4.47 53.34
C TRP A 22 -19.91 4.54 54.54
N GLU A 23 -18.70 5.04 54.37
CA GLU A 23 -17.85 5.52 55.46
C GLU A 23 -17.30 6.90 55.10
N ALA A 24 -17.17 7.73 56.18
CA ALA A 24 -17.05 9.17 56.17
C ALA A 24 -15.71 9.69 55.65
N GLU A 25 -15.75 10.90 55.04
CA GLU A 25 -14.59 11.75 54.73
C GLU A 25 -13.81 12.14 56.01
N PRO A 26 -12.48 12.24 55.99
CA PRO A 26 -11.72 13.14 56.82
C PRO A 26 -11.17 14.33 56.00
N GLU A 27 -11.14 15.48 56.68
CA GLU A 27 -10.69 16.77 56.22
C GLU A 27 -9.20 16.84 55.83
N PRO A 28 -8.74 17.91 55.13
CA PRO A 28 -7.40 17.96 54.54
C PRO A 28 -6.37 18.48 55.55
N ASP A 29 -5.29 17.75 55.73
CA ASP A 29 -4.08 18.25 56.38
C ASP A 29 -2.96 18.46 55.35
N ASP A 30 -2.46 19.70 55.33
CA ASP A 30 -1.26 20.15 54.63
C ASP A 30 -0.01 19.39 55.07
N PHE A 31 0.69 18.75 54.15
CA PHE A 31 2.13 18.55 54.22
C PHE A 31 2.81 18.53 52.88
N TRP A 32 3.46 19.63 52.53
CA TRP A 32 4.54 19.70 51.56
C TRP A 32 5.79 19.08 52.19
N ASN A 33 6.32 18.00 51.64
CA ASN A 33 7.77 17.79 51.53
C ASN A 33 8.12 16.61 50.61
N ASP A 34 8.93 16.95 49.63
CA ASP A 34 10.01 16.22 48.96
C ASP A 34 10.08 14.69 49.11
N ASP A 35 9.83 14.00 47.98
CA ASP A 35 10.82 13.09 47.36
C ASP A 35 10.27 12.63 45.99
N LEU A 36 10.66 13.35 44.94
CA LEU A 36 10.47 12.93 43.53
C LEU A 36 11.59 11.95 43.16
N SER A 37 11.52 10.73 43.65
CA SER A 37 12.11 9.57 42.98
C SER A 37 10.96 8.70 42.47
N SER A 38 10.45 9.04 41.26
CA SER A 38 9.63 8.12 40.52
C SER A 38 10.46 6.87 40.24
N PRO A 39 9.96 5.66 40.54
CA PRO A 39 10.55 4.47 39.98
C PRO A 39 10.46 4.61 38.47
N SER A 40 11.58 4.61 37.78
CA SER A 40 11.61 4.34 36.34
C SER A 40 10.85 3.04 36.18
N GLU A 41 9.69 3.07 35.48
CA GLU A 41 9.11 1.87 34.92
C GLU A 41 10.19 1.31 33.98
N GLU A 42 10.96 0.32 34.48
CA GLU A 42 11.75 -0.53 33.59
C GLU A 42 10.75 -1.12 32.61
N GLU A 43 10.86 -0.71 31.36
CA GLU A 43 10.20 -1.43 30.26
C GLU A 43 10.53 -2.92 30.45
N PRO A 44 9.52 -3.81 30.40
CA PRO A 44 9.78 -5.22 30.62
C PRO A 44 10.84 -5.66 29.59
N GLN A 45 12.01 -6.07 30.10
CA GLN A 45 13.08 -6.63 29.26
C GLN A 45 12.46 -7.81 28.52
N ARG A 46 12.21 -7.60 27.22
CA ARG A 46 11.71 -8.65 26.33
C ARG A 46 12.80 -9.71 26.27
N GLU A 47 12.49 -10.92 26.79
CA GLU A 47 13.41 -12.04 26.57
C GLU A 47 13.61 -12.22 25.08
N PRO A 48 14.87 -12.25 24.60
CA PRO A 48 15.13 -12.43 23.17
C PRO A 48 14.49 -13.74 22.71
N ALA A 49 13.85 -13.70 21.55
CA ALA A 49 13.28 -14.91 20.97
C ALA A 49 14.41 -15.93 20.80
N GLN A 50 14.25 -17.14 21.37
CA GLN A 50 15.23 -18.24 21.21
C GLN A 50 15.11 -18.83 19.79
N ILE A 51 15.54 -18.07 18.80
CA ILE A 51 15.51 -18.41 17.37
C ILE A 51 16.97 -18.57 16.93
N SER A 52 17.31 -19.78 16.46
CA SER A 52 18.67 -20.09 15.98
C SER A 52 18.92 -19.68 14.53
N ASP A 53 17.88 -19.71 13.70
CA ASP A 53 17.98 -19.47 12.27
C ASP A 53 16.88 -18.53 11.81
N PHE A 54 17.22 -17.51 11.03
CA PHE A 54 16.22 -16.68 10.38
C PHE A 54 15.58 -17.45 9.23
N THR A 55 14.26 -17.59 9.25
CA THR A 55 13.50 -18.42 8.31
C THR A 55 12.41 -17.62 7.60
N LEU A 56 12.38 -17.68 6.27
CA LEU A 56 11.35 -17.09 5.42
C LEU A 56 10.39 -18.18 4.90
N PRO A 57 9.10 -17.86 4.70
CA PRO A 57 8.18 -18.75 4.00
C PRO A 57 8.44 -18.70 2.48
N TYR A 58 8.19 -19.81 1.78
CA TYR A 58 8.19 -19.86 0.32
C TYR A 58 7.20 -20.90 -0.21
N LEU A 59 6.70 -20.73 -1.43
CA LEU A 59 5.85 -21.70 -2.09
C LEU A 59 6.69 -22.64 -2.94
N SER A 60 6.84 -23.88 -2.47
CA SER A 60 7.61 -24.90 -3.19
C SER A 60 7.00 -25.19 -4.56
N GLY A 61 7.83 -25.19 -5.61
CA GLY A 61 7.40 -25.46 -6.98
C GLY A 61 6.75 -24.29 -7.71
N GLN A 62 6.63 -23.13 -7.08
CA GLN A 62 6.21 -21.88 -7.72
C GLN A 62 7.43 -21.11 -8.23
N THR A 63 7.28 -20.44 -9.37
CA THR A 63 8.35 -19.63 -9.95
C THR A 63 8.72 -18.44 -9.07
N PHE A 64 10.01 -18.09 -9.08
CA PHE A 64 10.51 -16.84 -8.52
C PHE A 64 10.66 -15.72 -9.58
N ASP A 65 10.33 -15.98 -10.86
CA ASP A 65 10.42 -14.93 -11.88
C ASP A 65 9.55 -13.71 -11.50
N PRO A 66 10.13 -12.51 -11.33
CA PRO A 66 9.42 -11.35 -10.79
C PRO A 66 8.29 -10.82 -11.71
N VAL A 67 8.32 -11.18 -12.99
CA VAL A 67 7.31 -10.75 -13.96
C VAL A 67 6.08 -11.64 -13.91
N THR A 68 6.26 -12.96 -13.79
CA THR A 68 5.16 -13.95 -13.84
C THR A 68 4.71 -14.42 -12.45
N CYS A 69 5.52 -14.24 -11.42
CA CYS A 69 5.16 -14.57 -10.06
C CYS A 69 4.06 -13.62 -9.53
N ILE A 70 2.90 -14.17 -9.18
CA ILE A 70 1.76 -13.40 -8.66
C ILE A 70 1.64 -13.46 -7.13
N ASP A 71 2.32 -14.38 -6.48
CA ASP A 71 2.21 -14.60 -5.04
C ASP A 71 3.14 -13.68 -4.23
N GLY A 72 2.58 -13.02 -3.20
CA GLY A 72 3.30 -12.03 -2.39
C GLY A 72 4.39 -12.66 -1.51
N VAL A 73 4.19 -13.89 -1.01
CA VAL A 73 5.20 -14.62 -0.22
C VAL A 73 6.43 -14.90 -1.08
N GLN A 74 6.20 -15.40 -2.30
CA GLN A 74 7.27 -15.70 -3.25
C GLN A 74 8.01 -14.45 -3.72
N GLN A 75 7.26 -13.36 -3.98
CA GLN A 75 7.84 -12.05 -4.33
C GLN A 75 8.70 -11.48 -3.20
N THR A 76 8.29 -11.67 -1.94
CA THR A 76 9.09 -11.25 -0.79
C THR A 76 10.46 -11.93 -0.78
N VAL A 77 10.50 -13.24 -0.96
CA VAL A 77 11.79 -13.97 -1.08
C VAL A 77 12.59 -13.52 -2.30
N GLY A 78 11.90 -13.27 -3.42
CA GLY A 78 12.51 -12.80 -4.67
C GLY A 78 13.26 -11.47 -4.54
N ALA A 79 12.88 -10.60 -3.59
CA ALA A 79 13.57 -9.34 -3.33
C ALA A 79 15.03 -9.54 -2.84
N LEU A 80 15.36 -10.71 -2.30
CA LEU A 80 16.73 -11.07 -1.94
C LEU A 80 17.52 -11.74 -3.08
N LEU A 81 16.85 -12.12 -4.18
CA LEU A 81 17.46 -12.81 -5.32
C LEU A 81 17.76 -11.85 -6.48
N TYR A 82 16.97 -10.80 -6.63
CA TYR A 82 16.95 -9.96 -7.83
C TYR A 82 17.02 -8.48 -7.47
N GLU A 83 17.85 -7.73 -8.18
CA GLU A 83 17.95 -6.29 -8.04
C GLU A 83 17.29 -5.57 -9.23
N PRO A 84 16.60 -4.42 -9.00
CA PRO A 84 16.08 -3.54 -10.05
C PRO A 84 17.10 -2.49 -10.47
N LEU A 85 16.80 -1.66 -11.49
CA LEU A 85 17.57 -0.44 -11.76
C LEU A 85 17.47 0.57 -10.63
N PHE A 86 16.25 0.73 -10.09
CA PHE A 86 15.95 1.59 -8.94
C PHE A 86 15.04 0.83 -7.97
N THR A 87 15.21 1.07 -6.68
CA THR A 87 14.20 0.77 -5.67
C THR A 87 13.51 2.07 -5.25
N LEU A 88 12.38 1.99 -4.55
CA LEU A 88 11.69 3.16 -4.03
C LEU A 88 11.84 3.21 -2.52
N ASP A 89 12.15 4.38 -1.98
CA ASP A 89 12.07 4.61 -0.54
C ASP A 89 10.60 4.82 -0.08
N ASN A 90 10.39 5.07 1.21
CA ASN A 90 9.05 5.28 1.77
C ASN A 90 8.41 6.63 1.39
N SER A 91 9.12 7.50 0.68
CA SER A 91 8.59 8.69 0.01
C SER A 91 8.37 8.49 -1.48
N PHE A 92 8.48 7.26 -1.98
CA PHE A 92 8.38 6.85 -3.38
C PHE A 92 9.47 7.43 -4.29
N ALA A 93 10.51 8.03 -3.71
CA ALA A 93 11.65 8.55 -4.47
C ALA A 93 12.54 7.39 -4.98
N PRO A 94 12.94 7.39 -6.27
CA PRO A 94 13.79 6.35 -6.84
C PRO A 94 15.22 6.42 -6.30
N GLN A 95 15.65 5.31 -5.69
CA GLN A 95 17.01 5.12 -5.17
C GLN A 95 17.77 4.19 -6.12
N PRO A 96 18.94 4.59 -6.66
CA PRO A 96 19.67 3.81 -7.66
C PRO A 96 20.25 2.52 -7.05
N VAL A 97 20.02 1.38 -7.75
CA VAL A 97 20.56 0.05 -7.40
C VAL A 97 21.50 -0.43 -8.49
N LEU A 98 20.99 -0.94 -9.62
CA LEU A 98 21.80 -1.35 -10.77
C LEU A 98 22.10 -0.17 -11.74
N CYS A 99 21.41 0.95 -11.57
CA CYS A 99 21.71 2.18 -12.30
C CYS A 99 22.82 2.96 -11.55
N GLU A 100 23.90 3.30 -12.24
CA GLU A 100 24.96 4.17 -11.72
C GLU A 100 24.63 5.63 -11.96
N HIS A 101 24.15 5.93 -13.18
CA HIS A 101 23.80 7.26 -13.63
C HIS A 101 22.57 7.23 -14.51
N SER A 102 21.64 8.17 -14.29
CA SER A 102 20.51 8.42 -15.18
C SER A 102 20.46 9.89 -15.58
N SER A 103 20.07 10.16 -16.80
CA SER A 103 19.84 11.51 -17.33
C SER A 103 18.70 11.48 -18.34
N CYS A 104 17.97 12.60 -18.44
CA CYS A 104 16.97 12.80 -19.48
C CYS A 104 17.33 14.02 -20.33
N ASP A 105 16.79 14.08 -21.53
CA ASP A 105 16.86 15.28 -22.37
C ASP A 105 16.02 16.43 -21.77
N ALA A 106 16.20 17.64 -22.32
CA ALA A 106 15.51 18.82 -21.82
C ALA A 106 13.97 18.77 -21.95
N GLN A 107 13.46 17.87 -22.77
CA GLN A 107 12.04 17.61 -23.00
C GLN A 107 11.49 16.47 -22.15
N ALA A 108 12.32 15.81 -21.36
CA ALA A 108 12.01 14.61 -20.57
C ALA A 108 11.39 13.46 -21.41
N LEU A 109 11.77 13.36 -22.68
CA LEU A 109 11.32 12.35 -23.63
C LEU A 109 12.31 11.22 -23.84
N THR A 110 13.61 11.46 -23.61
CA THR A 110 14.65 10.47 -23.80
C THR A 110 15.49 10.31 -22.55
N TRP A 111 15.39 9.13 -21.94
CA TRP A 111 16.19 8.74 -20.80
C TRP A 111 17.38 7.89 -21.21
N THR A 112 18.52 8.17 -20.61
CA THR A 112 19.73 7.37 -20.71
C THR A 112 20.10 6.85 -19.33
N PHE A 113 20.23 5.52 -19.21
CA PHE A 113 20.61 4.83 -17.97
C PHE A 113 21.96 4.15 -18.16
N ALA A 114 22.97 4.58 -17.40
CA ALA A 114 24.26 3.91 -17.32
C ALA A 114 24.20 2.87 -16.19
N LEU A 115 24.52 1.62 -16.50
CA LEU A 115 24.51 0.53 -15.54
C LEU A 115 25.84 0.47 -14.78
N ARG A 116 25.76 0.22 -13.47
CA ARG A 116 26.97 -0.15 -12.71
C ARG A 116 27.45 -1.54 -13.12
N SER A 117 28.74 -1.81 -12.91
CA SER A 117 29.25 -3.17 -13.04
C SER A 117 28.57 -4.05 -12.01
N ALA A 118 27.89 -5.10 -12.47
CA ALA A 118 27.27 -6.14 -11.64
C ALA A 118 27.42 -7.49 -12.33
N VAL A 119 27.32 -8.56 -11.56
CA VAL A 119 27.40 -9.94 -12.06
C VAL A 119 26.24 -10.76 -11.53
N PHE A 120 25.74 -11.66 -12.35
CA PHE A 120 24.75 -12.65 -11.93
C PHE A 120 25.36 -13.69 -10.99
N SER A 121 24.53 -14.43 -10.32
CA SER A 121 24.93 -15.46 -9.36
C SER A 121 25.78 -16.60 -9.97
N ASP A 122 25.81 -16.74 -11.29
CA ASP A 122 26.68 -17.64 -12.03
C ASP A 122 28.04 -17.02 -12.42
N GLY A 123 28.32 -15.78 -12.01
CA GLY A 123 29.55 -15.05 -12.30
C GLY A 123 29.59 -14.37 -13.67
N THR A 124 28.53 -14.42 -14.46
CA THR A 124 28.46 -13.69 -15.74
C THR A 124 28.06 -12.23 -15.53
N ALA A 125 28.59 -11.35 -16.37
CA ALA A 125 28.30 -9.90 -16.26
C ALA A 125 26.85 -9.57 -16.64
N LEU A 126 26.23 -8.66 -15.87
CA LEU A 126 24.99 -8.00 -16.24
C LEU A 126 25.24 -7.06 -17.41
N THR A 127 24.34 -7.04 -18.38
CA THR A 127 24.38 -6.13 -19.52
C THR A 127 23.07 -5.39 -19.73
N ALA A 128 23.08 -4.29 -20.50
CA ALA A 128 21.90 -3.57 -20.90
C ALA A 128 20.93 -4.41 -21.75
N ASN A 129 21.41 -5.52 -22.36
CA ASN A 129 20.51 -6.46 -23.05
C ASN A 129 19.68 -7.30 -22.06
N ASP A 130 20.20 -7.64 -20.89
CA ASP A 130 19.44 -8.33 -19.85
C ASP A 130 18.33 -7.44 -19.31
N VAL A 131 18.64 -6.16 -19.03
CA VAL A 131 17.66 -5.16 -18.62
C VAL A 131 16.59 -4.94 -19.68
N LEU A 132 17.01 -4.81 -20.96
CA LEU A 132 16.10 -4.67 -22.09
C LEU A 132 15.17 -5.88 -22.24
N ALA A 133 15.68 -7.10 -22.05
CA ALA A 133 14.86 -8.32 -22.10
C ALA A 133 13.84 -8.34 -20.96
N ALA A 134 14.26 -8.03 -19.72
CA ALA A 134 13.36 -7.96 -18.58
C ALA A 134 12.26 -6.91 -18.78
N TYR A 135 12.60 -5.72 -19.26
CA TYR A 135 11.61 -4.63 -19.45
C TYR A 135 10.64 -4.90 -20.61
N ARG A 136 11.07 -5.57 -21.67
CA ARG A 136 10.16 -6.01 -22.74
C ARG A 136 9.12 -6.99 -22.22
N ARG A 137 9.53 -7.95 -21.41
CA ARG A 137 8.61 -8.89 -20.75
C ARG A 137 7.69 -8.18 -19.76
N ALA A 138 8.23 -7.26 -18.97
CA ALA A 138 7.45 -6.46 -18.03
C ALA A 138 6.39 -5.61 -18.72
N ALA A 139 6.70 -5.00 -19.88
CA ALA A 139 5.78 -4.22 -20.68
C ALA A 139 4.58 -5.03 -21.20
N GLU A 140 4.76 -6.33 -21.45
CA GLU A 140 3.71 -7.24 -21.88
C GLU A 140 2.93 -7.87 -20.71
N SER A 141 3.36 -7.65 -19.46
CA SER A 141 2.74 -8.26 -18.30
C SER A 141 1.57 -7.44 -17.75
N ALA A 142 0.57 -8.12 -17.18
CA ALA A 142 -0.53 -7.46 -16.48
C ALA A 142 -0.06 -6.66 -15.25
N ARG A 143 1.09 -7.05 -14.65
CA ARG A 143 1.61 -6.44 -13.44
C ARG A 143 2.31 -5.10 -13.69
N TYR A 144 3.12 -5.02 -14.75
CA TYR A 144 4.00 -3.89 -15.01
C TYR A 144 3.67 -3.14 -16.31
N GLY A 145 2.81 -3.68 -17.15
CA GLY A 145 2.52 -3.12 -18.49
C GLY A 145 2.12 -1.65 -18.47
N ALA A 146 1.33 -1.22 -17.49
CA ALA A 146 0.92 0.18 -17.35
C ALA A 146 2.11 1.15 -17.20
N ARG A 147 3.24 0.72 -16.59
CA ARG A 147 4.45 1.55 -16.42
C ARG A 147 5.15 1.87 -17.75
N PHE A 148 4.87 1.09 -18.79
CA PHE A 148 5.45 1.22 -20.11
C PHE A 148 4.46 1.77 -21.15
N ALA A 149 3.26 2.18 -20.74
CA ALA A 149 2.22 2.66 -21.66
C ALA A 149 2.70 3.83 -22.54
N ASN A 150 3.54 4.71 -21.98
CA ASN A 150 4.11 5.86 -22.67
C ASN A 150 5.53 5.61 -23.21
N VAL A 151 5.99 4.36 -23.31
CA VAL A 151 7.29 4.03 -23.89
C VAL A 151 7.17 3.82 -25.40
N ALA A 152 7.81 4.69 -26.17
CA ALA A 152 7.90 4.57 -27.63
C ALA A 152 8.93 3.52 -28.08
N SER A 153 10.08 3.47 -27.41
CA SER A 153 11.13 2.52 -27.72
C SER A 153 12.12 2.32 -26.58
N MET A 154 12.73 1.13 -26.53
CA MET A 154 13.83 0.80 -25.63
C MET A 154 14.94 0.11 -26.41
N LYS A 155 16.20 0.51 -26.18
CA LYS A 155 17.36 -0.09 -26.85
C LYS A 155 18.57 -0.13 -25.92
N ALA A 156 19.34 -1.21 -25.97
CA ALA A 156 20.70 -1.24 -25.45
C ALA A 156 21.62 -0.55 -26.48
N GLN A 157 22.24 0.57 -26.09
CA GLN A 157 23.17 1.29 -26.95
C GLN A 157 24.53 0.56 -26.99
N ASP A 158 24.94 0.07 -25.86
CA ASP A 158 26.12 -0.78 -25.65
C ASP A 158 25.87 -1.71 -24.45
N ALA A 159 26.89 -2.41 -23.94
CA ALA A 159 26.76 -3.35 -22.83
C ALA A 159 26.31 -2.71 -21.52
N HIS A 160 26.55 -1.40 -21.32
CA HIS A 160 26.31 -0.69 -20.06
C HIS A 160 25.32 0.46 -20.19
N THR A 161 24.73 0.70 -21.36
CA THR A 161 23.89 1.86 -21.60
C THR A 161 22.54 1.45 -22.19
N LEU A 162 21.46 1.71 -21.43
CA LEU A 162 20.09 1.57 -21.90
C LEU A 162 19.52 2.95 -22.23
N ILE A 163 18.88 3.08 -23.40
CA ILE A 163 18.11 4.27 -23.81
C ILE A 163 16.64 3.92 -23.89
N VAL A 164 15.80 4.75 -23.26
CA VAL A 164 14.34 4.67 -23.32
C VAL A 164 13.80 5.97 -23.89
N THR A 165 13.00 5.88 -24.96
CA THR A 165 12.29 7.03 -25.54
C THR A 165 10.82 6.93 -25.22
N LEU A 166 10.24 8.03 -24.72
CA LEU A 166 8.85 8.14 -24.33
C LEU A 166 8.01 8.83 -25.40
N THR A 167 6.71 8.54 -25.46
CA THR A 167 5.72 9.26 -26.26
C THR A 167 5.22 10.51 -25.55
N GLN A 168 5.29 10.53 -24.24
CA GLN A 168 4.88 11.62 -23.37
C GLN A 168 6.02 11.95 -22.40
N ALA A 169 6.27 13.22 -22.15
CA ALA A 169 7.33 13.68 -21.26
C ALA A 169 7.08 13.23 -19.81
N ASN A 170 8.08 12.60 -19.21
CA ASN A 170 8.00 12.13 -17.81
C ASN A 170 9.35 12.29 -17.12
N GLY A 171 9.47 13.29 -16.25
CA GLY A 171 10.66 13.54 -15.42
C GLY A 171 10.78 12.56 -14.24
N SER A 172 9.70 11.90 -13.88
CA SER A 172 9.62 10.90 -12.79
C SER A 172 9.75 9.45 -13.30
N PHE A 173 10.08 9.24 -14.58
CA PHE A 173 10.16 7.91 -15.18
C PHE A 173 11.07 6.91 -14.42
N PRO A 174 12.21 7.29 -13.80
CA PRO A 174 13.00 6.35 -12.98
C PRO A 174 12.22 5.68 -11.85
N ALA A 175 11.19 6.34 -11.29
CA ALA A 175 10.33 5.78 -10.25
C ALA A 175 9.45 4.60 -10.74
N LEU A 176 9.35 4.39 -12.06
CA LEU A 176 8.64 3.26 -12.67
C LEU A 176 9.51 2.02 -12.83
N LEU A 177 10.83 2.12 -12.59
CA LEU A 177 11.84 1.12 -12.91
C LEU A 177 12.31 0.31 -11.69
N ASP A 178 11.46 0.18 -10.65
CA ASP A 178 11.63 -0.71 -9.51
C ASP A 178 11.24 -2.16 -9.88
N ILE A 179 11.61 -2.61 -11.08
CA ILE A 179 11.30 -3.93 -11.63
C ILE A 179 12.55 -4.79 -11.54
N PRO A 180 12.53 -5.90 -10.77
CA PRO A 180 13.70 -6.76 -10.62
C PRO A 180 14.14 -7.38 -11.95
N ILE A 181 15.46 -7.45 -12.15
CA ILE A 181 16.10 -7.94 -13.38
C ILE A 181 16.56 -9.38 -13.19
N VAL A 182 16.22 -10.24 -14.14
CA VAL A 182 16.73 -11.62 -14.24
C VAL A 182 17.61 -11.72 -15.47
N LYS A 183 18.58 -12.66 -15.45
CA LYS A 183 19.43 -12.94 -16.59
C LYS A 183 18.60 -13.42 -17.79
N ALA A 184 18.80 -12.79 -18.94
CA ALA A 184 18.11 -13.16 -20.17
C ALA A 184 18.37 -14.64 -20.54
N GLY A 185 17.28 -15.36 -20.87
CA GLY A 185 17.31 -16.79 -21.18
C GLY A 185 17.12 -17.71 -19.97
N THR A 186 17.03 -17.19 -18.73
CA THR A 186 16.73 -17.98 -17.51
C THR A 186 15.35 -17.73 -16.94
N GLU A 187 14.56 -16.88 -17.56
CA GLU A 187 13.23 -16.44 -17.09
C GLU A 187 12.20 -17.57 -16.98
N ASN A 188 12.42 -18.70 -17.63
CA ASN A 188 11.56 -19.89 -17.56
C ASN A 188 12.03 -20.90 -16.51
N ASP A 189 13.18 -20.67 -15.86
CA ASP A 189 13.63 -21.49 -14.76
C ASP A 189 12.73 -21.25 -13.54
N LEU A 190 12.65 -22.26 -12.65
CA LEU A 190 11.92 -22.12 -11.39
C LEU A 190 12.50 -20.97 -10.56
N VAL A 191 13.82 -20.83 -10.58
CA VAL A 191 14.58 -19.76 -9.95
C VAL A 191 15.50 -19.16 -11.00
N PRO A 192 15.10 -18.11 -11.70
CA PRO A 192 15.97 -17.39 -12.63
C PRO A 192 17.23 -16.87 -11.97
N LEU A 193 18.30 -16.66 -12.74
CA LEU A 193 19.53 -16.08 -12.22
C LEU A 193 19.38 -14.57 -11.99
N GLY A 194 19.77 -14.10 -10.82
CA GLY A 194 19.73 -12.69 -10.41
C GLY A 194 21.09 -12.17 -9.97
N THR A 195 21.15 -10.87 -9.69
CA THR A 195 22.33 -10.17 -9.16
C THR A 195 22.23 -9.93 -7.65
N GLY A 196 21.12 -10.34 -7.02
CA GLY A 196 20.82 -10.02 -5.62
C GLY A 196 21.79 -10.59 -4.60
N PRO A 197 21.64 -10.18 -3.33
CA PRO A 197 22.56 -10.56 -2.25
C PRO A 197 22.58 -12.05 -1.92
N TYR A 198 21.54 -12.79 -2.31
CA TYR A 198 21.45 -14.22 -2.01
C TYR A 198 21.17 -15.04 -3.26
N VAL A 199 21.49 -16.34 -3.16
CA VAL A 199 21.23 -17.38 -4.16
C VAL A 199 20.37 -18.46 -3.53
N TYR A 200 19.37 -18.94 -4.25
CA TYR A 200 18.56 -20.07 -3.83
C TYR A 200 19.37 -21.36 -3.93
N THR A 201 19.38 -22.14 -2.86
CA THR A 201 20.07 -23.43 -2.77
C THR A 201 19.17 -24.50 -2.17
N THR A 202 19.43 -25.75 -2.54
CA THR A 202 18.77 -26.92 -1.93
C THR A 202 19.84 -27.87 -1.37
N ALA A 203 19.65 -28.29 -0.13
CA ALA A 203 20.52 -29.24 0.55
C ALA A 203 19.68 -30.33 1.24
N ALA A 204 20.34 -31.28 1.90
CA ALA A 204 19.65 -32.37 2.60
C ALA A 204 18.72 -31.86 3.74
N ASP A 205 19.04 -30.72 4.32
CA ASP A 205 18.29 -30.04 5.38
C ASP A 205 17.15 -29.10 4.86
N GLY A 206 17.02 -29.00 3.54
CA GLY A 206 15.93 -28.22 2.90
C GLY A 206 16.39 -27.13 1.95
N ALA A 207 15.46 -26.27 1.56
CA ALA A 207 15.73 -25.10 0.75
C ALA A 207 16.25 -23.94 1.63
N ALA A 208 17.15 -23.14 1.08
CA ALA A 208 17.71 -21.97 1.74
C ALA A 208 18.13 -20.91 0.72
N LEU A 209 18.32 -19.70 1.21
CA LEU A 209 19.10 -18.67 0.54
C LEU A 209 20.50 -18.65 1.16
N THR A 210 21.53 -18.70 0.35
CA THR A 210 22.94 -18.56 0.78
C THR A 210 23.51 -17.28 0.21
N ALA A 211 24.42 -16.64 0.94
CA ALA A 211 25.07 -15.40 0.49
C ALA A 211 25.63 -15.57 -0.94
N ASN A 212 25.37 -14.64 -1.81
CA ASN A 212 25.86 -14.64 -3.19
C ASN A 212 27.34 -14.21 -3.22
N PRO A 213 28.28 -15.10 -3.57
CA PRO A 213 29.71 -14.77 -3.58
C PRO A 213 30.08 -13.73 -4.63
N HIS A 214 29.20 -13.44 -5.58
CA HIS A 214 29.39 -12.48 -6.65
C HIS A 214 28.70 -11.12 -6.38
N TRP A 215 27.91 -11.03 -5.30
CA TRP A 215 27.26 -9.77 -4.96
C TRP A 215 28.30 -8.71 -4.56
N GLN A 216 28.11 -7.50 -5.09
CA GLN A 216 29.08 -6.41 -4.95
C GLN A 216 28.70 -5.36 -3.88
N GLY A 217 27.67 -5.67 -3.08
CA GLY A 217 27.26 -4.80 -1.97
C GLY A 217 28.18 -4.94 -0.73
N SER A 218 27.74 -4.38 0.38
CA SER A 218 28.39 -4.49 1.69
C SER A 218 28.25 -5.90 2.27
N SER A 219 28.93 -6.17 3.40
CA SER A 219 28.80 -7.45 4.10
C SER A 219 27.33 -7.75 4.47
N LEU A 220 26.90 -9.00 4.29
CA LEU A 220 25.56 -9.42 4.64
C LEU A 220 25.49 -9.80 6.13
N PRO A 221 24.36 -9.51 6.80
CA PRO A 221 24.18 -9.83 8.22
C PRO A 221 24.01 -11.34 8.49
N LEU A 222 23.65 -12.13 7.46
CA LEU A 222 23.43 -13.56 7.54
C LEU A 222 24.08 -14.26 6.34
N GLU A 223 24.86 -15.31 6.61
CA GLU A 223 25.41 -16.17 5.55
C GLU A 223 24.34 -17.06 4.90
N ARG A 224 23.30 -17.39 5.67
CA ARG A 224 22.22 -18.29 5.26
C ARG A 224 20.88 -17.85 5.86
N ILE A 225 19.83 -17.95 5.06
CA ILE A 225 18.44 -17.76 5.45
C ILE A 225 17.69 -19.05 5.13
N ALA A 226 17.09 -19.69 6.12
CA ALA A 226 16.33 -20.91 5.91
C ALA A 226 15.01 -20.61 5.16
N LEU A 227 14.53 -21.55 4.35
CA LEU A 227 13.24 -21.43 3.66
C LEU A 227 12.27 -22.52 4.14
N ALA A 228 11.13 -22.11 4.68
CA ALA A 228 10.06 -23.00 5.11
C ALA A 228 8.98 -23.10 4.04
N ALA A 229 8.78 -24.30 3.49
CA ALA A 229 7.73 -24.51 2.47
C ALA A 229 6.34 -24.29 3.07
N VAL A 230 5.55 -23.44 2.44
CA VAL A 230 4.13 -23.19 2.74
C VAL A 230 3.30 -23.46 1.48
N LYS A 231 2.01 -23.72 1.66
CA LYS A 231 1.09 -23.94 0.53
C LYS A 231 0.27 -22.69 0.18
N ASP A 232 0.07 -21.79 1.16
CA ASP A 232 -0.75 -20.59 1.07
C ASP A 232 -0.42 -19.61 2.21
N ASN A 233 -1.04 -18.43 2.17
CA ASN A 233 -0.87 -17.39 3.17
C ASN A 233 -1.34 -17.82 4.58
N ASP A 234 -2.41 -18.62 4.69
CA ASP A 234 -2.89 -19.12 5.98
C ASP A 234 -1.86 -20.04 6.65
N THR A 235 -1.18 -20.86 5.85
CA THR A 235 -0.07 -21.70 6.34
C THR A 235 1.13 -20.85 6.74
N ALA A 236 1.45 -19.78 5.98
CA ALA A 236 2.54 -18.87 6.34
C ALA A 236 2.24 -18.15 7.67
N LEU A 237 1.03 -17.65 7.87
CA LEU A 237 0.57 -17.05 9.12
C LEU A 237 0.62 -18.03 10.30
N SER A 238 0.17 -19.26 10.10
CA SER A 238 0.22 -20.33 11.13
C SER A 238 1.65 -20.65 11.53
N ARG A 239 2.59 -20.73 10.56
CA ARG A 239 4.01 -20.95 10.82
C ARG A 239 4.68 -19.75 11.48
N PHE A 240 4.26 -18.55 11.17
CA PHE A 240 4.72 -17.35 11.85
C PHE A 240 4.24 -17.33 13.31
N ALA A 241 2.98 -17.64 13.57
CA ALA A 241 2.45 -17.74 14.93
C ALA A 241 3.15 -18.82 15.77
N SER A 242 3.59 -19.93 15.15
CA SER A 242 4.38 -20.99 15.81
C SER A 242 5.89 -20.72 15.83
N ARG A 243 6.35 -19.54 15.38
CA ARG A 243 7.76 -19.14 15.30
C ARG A 243 8.65 -20.09 14.47
N SER A 244 8.09 -20.75 13.47
CA SER A 244 8.83 -21.52 12.46
C SER A 244 9.03 -20.75 11.14
N VAL A 245 8.52 -19.53 11.08
CA VAL A 245 8.76 -18.50 10.07
C VAL A 245 8.89 -17.17 10.83
N HIS A 246 9.79 -16.30 10.40
CA HIS A 246 10.20 -15.13 11.18
C HIS A 246 10.00 -13.79 10.49
N PHE A 247 9.47 -13.79 9.27
CA PHE A 247 9.20 -12.58 8.51
C PHE A 247 7.98 -12.79 7.60
N LEU A 248 7.05 -11.85 7.64
CA LEU A 248 5.93 -11.79 6.71
C LEU A 248 5.76 -10.34 6.23
N CYS A 249 5.44 -10.18 4.95
CA CYS A 249 4.99 -8.92 4.37
C CYS A 249 3.60 -9.13 3.78
N LEU A 250 2.57 -8.51 4.36
CA LEU A 250 1.17 -8.75 4.02
C LEU A 250 0.34 -7.47 3.91
N ASP A 251 -0.83 -7.57 3.30
CA ASP A 251 -1.85 -6.52 3.33
C ASP A 251 -2.81 -6.80 4.50
N PRO A 252 -2.74 -6.03 5.60
CA PRO A 252 -3.56 -6.27 6.80
C PRO A 252 -5.04 -5.96 6.61
N THR A 253 -5.40 -5.26 5.53
CA THR A 253 -6.77 -4.88 5.18
C THR A 253 -7.26 -5.53 3.87
N GLY A 254 -6.50 -6.51 3.39
CA GLY A 254 -6.83 -7.28 2.19
C GLY A 254 -7.98 -8.27 2.42
N THR A 255 -8.46 -8.88 1.33
CA THR A 255 -9.45 -9.95 1.41
C THR A 255 -8.86 -11.14 2.17
N GLY A 256 -9.55 -11.58 3.22
CA GLY A 256 -9.07 -12.68 4.08
C GLY A 256 -7.96 -12.30 5.04
N ALA A 257 -7.70 -11.03 5.26
CA ALA A 257 -6.74 -10.56 6.27
C ALA A 257 -7.07 -11.11 7.66
N ARG A 258 -6.02 -11.47 8.42
CA ARG A 258 -6.13 -12.01 9.78
C ARG A 258 -5.14 -11.32 10.70
N THR A 259 -5.54 -11.13 11.93
CA THR A 259 -4.66 -10.61 12.98
C THR A 259 -3.71 -11.71 13.47
N VAL A 260 -2.44 -11.38 13.63
CA VAL A 260 -1.43 -12.24 14.25
C VAL A 260 -1.26 -11.79 15.70
N GLY A 261 -1.50 -12.71 16.64
CA GLY A 261 -1.30 -12.46 18.06
C GLY A 261 0.10 -12.88 18.53
N GLY A 262 0.46 -12.43 19.75
CA GLY A 262 1.71 -12.80 20.42
C GLY A 262 2.73 -11.64 20.45
N ALA A 263 3.97 -11.93 20.87
CA ALA A 263 5.07 -10.96 20.90
C ALA A 263 5.59 -10.75 19.46
N VAL A 264 4.97 -9.81 18.76
CA VAL A 264 5.20 -9.48 17.34
C VAL A 264 5.48 -7.99 17.22
N GLU A 265 6.49 -7.66 16.43
CA GLU A 265 6.71 -6.30 15.95
C GLU A 265 6.10 -6.16 14.57
N SER A 266 5.45 -5.02 14.35
CA SER A 266 4.81 -4.68 13.09
C SER A 266 5.31 -3.33 12.60
N THR A 267 5.70 -3.28 11.33
CA THR A 267 6.10 -2.03 10.65
C THR A 267 5.21 -1.82 9.45
N ASP A 268 4.44 -0.73 9.46
CA ASP A 268 3.63 -0.36 8.32
C ASP A 268 4.47 0.31 7.24
N VAL A 269 4.22 -0.10 6.01
CA VAL A 269 4.94 0.33 4.82
C VAL A 269 3.94 1.00 3.87
N PRO A 270 4.08 2.29 3.57
CA PRO A 270 3.17 2.98 2.68
C PRO A 270 3.19 2.39 1.27
N THR A 271 2.01 2.29 0.65
CA THR A 271 1.88 1.80 -0.73
C THR A 271 1.19 2.82 -1.62
N ALA A 272 1.30 2.67 -2.93
CA ALA A 272 0.56 3.45 -3.91
C ALA A 272 -0.88 2.92 -4.15
N ALA A 273 -1.40 2.05 -3.29
CA ALA A 273 -2.77 1.53 -3.38
C ALA A 273 -3.76 2.52 -2.77
N MET A 274 -4.42 3.30 -3.62
CA MET A 274 -5.40 4.30 -3.25
C MET A 274 -6.81 3.71 -3.22
N GLN A 275 -7.55 3.92 -2.12
CA GLN A 275 -9.00 3.77 -2.09
C GLN A 275 -9.68 5.11 -2.36
N TYR A 276 -10.75 5.10 -3.12
CA TYR A 276 -11.46 6.30 -3.51
C TYR A 276 -12.96 6.08 -3.69
N LEU A 277 -13.74 7.13 -3.50
CA LEU A 277 -15.17 7.19 -3.83
C LEU A 277 -15.30 7.71 -5.26
N GLY A 278 -15.80 6.87 -6.16
CA GLY A 278 -16.10 7.24 -7.54
C GLY A 278 -17.53 7.74 -7.69
N PHE A 279 -17.71 8.71 -8.58
CA PHE A 279 -18.98 9.37 -8.88
C PHE A 279 -19.46 9.03 -10.30
N ASN A 280 -20.73 8.75 -10.50
CA ASN A 280 -21.32 8.73 -11.83
C ASN A 280 -21.78 10.16 -12.21
N LEU A 281 -21.04 10.83 -13.08
CA LEU A 281 -21.26 12.22 -13.43
C LEU A 281 -22.51 12.44 -14.29
N SER A 282 -23.15 11.39 -14.78
CA SER A 282 -24.44 11.48 -15.48
C SER A 282 -25.64 11.57 -14.52
N ARG A 283 -25.42 11.39 -13.21
CA ARG A 283 -26.45 11.36 -12.17
C ARG A 283 -26.55 12.68 -11.41
N THR A 284 -27.76 13.22 -11.26
CA THR A 284 -28.02 14.35 -10.36
C THR A 284 -28.09 13.87 -8.91
N PRO A 285 -27.40 14.54 -7.95
CA PRO A 285 -26.66 15.79 -8.06
C PRO A 285 -25.15 15.64 -8.39
N LEU A 286 -24.66 14.45 -8.72
CA LEU A 286 -23.23 14.16 -8.91
C LEU A 286 -22.63 14.80 -10.17
N ASN A 287 -23.46 15.28 -11.09
CA ASN A 287 -23.02 16.08 -12.25
C ASN A 287 -22.54 17.49 -11.85
N ASP A 288 -22.81 17.96 -10.63
CA ASP A 288 -22.36 19.25 -10.11
C ASP A 288 -21.03 19.08 -9.35
N ALA A 289 -19.97 19.76 -9.81
CA ALA A 289 -18.64 19.69 -9.19
C ALA A 289 -18.65 20.25 -7.75
N ALA A 290 -19.45 21.27 -7.45
CA ALA A 290 -19.55 21.83 -6.12
C ALA A 290 -20.14 20.81 -5.12
N VAL A 291 -21.11 19.99 -5.56
CA VAL A 291 -21.66 18.90 -4.75
C VAL A 291 -20.59 17.82 -4.51
N ARG A 292 -19.87 17.37 -5.56
CA ARG A 292 -18.82 16.36 -5.40
C ARG A 292 -17.70 16.83 -4.47
N ARG A 293 -17.30 18.12 -4.62
CA ARG A 293 -16.31 18.74 -3.73
C ARG A 293 -16.81 18.78 -2.29
N ALA A 294 -18.06 19.18 -2.05
CA ALA A 294 -18.65 19.20 -0.72
C ALA A 294 -18.76 17.79 -0.13
N MET A 295 -19.17 16.78 -0.92
CA MET A 295 -19.17 15.38 -0.52
C MET A 295 -17.78 14.90 -0.16
N SER A 296 -16.75 15.23 -0.95
CA SER A 296 -15.37 14.86 -0.63
C SER A 296 -14.88 15.53 0.66
N GLY A 297 -15.20 16.82 0.86
CA GLY A 297 -14.73 17.60 2.01
C GLY A 297 -15.37 17.21 3.35
N VAL A 298 -16.61 16.67 3.34
CA VAL A 298 -17.31 16.27 4.57
C VAL A 298 -16.83 14.90 5.11
N ILE A 299 -16.15 14.08 4.29
CA ILE A 299 -15.68 12.76 4.69
C ILE A 299 -14.55 12.88 5.73
N ASP A 300 -14.75 12.28 6.89
CA ASP A 300 -13.72 12.11 7.92
C ASP A 300 -12.82 10.89 7.58
N ARG A 301 -11.77 11.16 6.82
CA ARG A 301 -10.79 10.17 6.38
C ARG A 301 -9.95 9.64 7.53
N GLY A 302 -9.72 10.47 8.56
CA GLY A 302 -8.99 10.07 9.76
C GLY A 302 -9.68 8.93 10.47
N THR A 303 -10.99 9.03 10.66
CA THR A 303 -11.82 7.96 11.25
C THR A 303 -11.83 6.70 10.36
N LEU A 304 -11.85 6.81 9.03
CA LEU A 304 -11.75 5.64 8.15
C LEU A 304 -10.45 4.87 8.41
N VAL A 305 -9.32 5.55 8.48
CA VAL A 305 -8.01 4.93 8.71
C VAL A 305 -7.90 4.38 10.14
N SER A 306 -8.15 5.21 11.15
CA SER A 306 -7.87 4.84 12.55
C SER A 306 -8.84 3.79 13.09
N SER A 307 -10.14 3.91 12.77
CA SER A 307 -11.17 3.05 13.37
C SER A 307 -11.51 1.82 12.52
N LEU A 308 -11.48 1.93 11.18
CA LEU A 308 -11.89 0.82 10.31
C LEU A 308 -10.69 0.03 9.77
N LEU A 309 -9.55 0.69 9.55
CA LEU A 309 -8.34 0.04 9.03
C LEU A 309 -7.27 -0.15 10.10
N SER A 310 -7.59 0.07 11.39
CA SER A 310 -6.65 -0.09 12.52
C SER A 310 -5.33 0.67 12.36
N GLY A 311 -5.36 1.79 11.63
CA GLY A 311 -4.18 2.62 11.33
C GLY A 311 -3.38 2.19 10.08
N HIS A 312 -3.73 1.07 9.43
CA HIS A 312 -2.99 0.55 8.27
C HIS A 312 -3.28 1.34 6.98
N GLY A 313 -2.89 2.59 6.96
CA GLY A 313 -3.03 3.48 5.82
C GLY A 313 -2.80 4.94 6.18
N THR A 314 -2.82 5.79 5.17
CA THR A 314 -2.69 7.24 5.31
C THR A 314 -3.86 7.93 4.62
N ALA A 315 -4.57 8.79 5.34
CA ALA A 315 -5.66 9.59 4.79
C ALA A 315 -5.15 10.52 3.67
N ALA A 316 -5.88 10.62 2.56
CA ALA A 316 -5.48 11.44 1.42
C ALA A 316 -6.70 12.05 0.72
N GLN A 317 -6.58 13.29 0.27
CA GLN A 317 -7.60 13.99 -0.53
C GLN A 317 -7.20 14.14 -2.01
N LEU A 318 -5.96 13.84 -2.34
CA LEU A 318 -5.41 13.94 -3.69
C LEU A 318 -4.93 12.55 -4.14
N PRO A 319 -4.88 12.27 -5.44
CA PRO A 319 -4.35 11.00 -5.95
C PRO A 319 -2.81 11.01 -6.03
N ILE A 320 -2.20 11.52 -5.00
CA ILE A 320 -0.75 11.54 -4.72
C ILE A 320 -0.61 11.02 -3.28
N ALA A 321 0.33 10.13 -3.00
CA ALA A 321 0.51 9.66 -1.63
C ALA A 321 1.06 10.79 -0.74
N PRO A 322 0.51 10.95 0.49
CA PRO A 322 0.94 12.03 1.40
C PRO A 322 2.41 11.96 1.83
N GLN A 323 3.08 10.81 1.61
CA GLN A 323 4.51 10.62 1.86
C GLN A 323 5.40 11.20 0.76
N ASP A 324 4.85 11.44 -0.44
CA ASP A 324 5.60 12.04 -1.53
C ASP A 324 6.07 13.45 -1.18
N ALA A 325 7.31 13.78 -1.55
CA ALA A 325 7.92 15.07 -1.23
C ALA A 325 7.19 16.27 -1.88
N ASP A 326 6.55 16.03 -3.02
CA ASP A 326 5.81 17.04 -3.78
C ASP A 326 4.31 17.06 -3.41
N TYR A 327 3.86 16.29 -2.40
CA TYR A 327 2.44 16.27 -1.98
C TYR A 327 1.96 17.66 -1.57
N PRO A 328 0.97 18.24 -2.28
CA PRO A 328 0.58 19.62 -2.07
C PRO A 328 -0.46 19.76 -0.95
N LYS A 329 -0.06 19.54 0.28
CA LYS A 329 -0.90 19.50 1.50
C LYS A 329 -1.77 20.75 1.69
N THR A 330 -1.35 21.89 1.16
CA THR A 330 -2.10 23.16 1.25
C THR A 330 -3.45 23.15 0.51
N TYR A 331 -3.66 22.15 -0.36
CA TYR A 331 -4.92 21.95 -1.08
C TYR A 331 -5.89 20.99 -0.38
N GLU A 332 -5.50 20.41 0.76
CA GLU A 332 -6.45 19.70 1.61
C GLU A 332 -7.46 20.68 2.21
N TYR A 333 -8.71 20.27 2.21
CA TYR A 333 -9.82 21.10 2.68
C TYR A 333 -10.82 20.27 3.49
N ARG A 334 -11.65 20.95 4.27
CA ARG A 334 -12.81 20.37 4.97
C ARG A 334 -14.06 21.15 4.59
N THR A 335 -15.17 20.44 4.57
CA THR A 335 -16.51 20.98 4.38
C THR A 335 -17.31 20.68 5.63
N THR A 336 -17.98 21.67 6.19
CA THR A 336 -18.91 21.46 7.32
C THR A 336 -20.20 20.80 6.84
N ALA A 337 -20.99 20.27 7.78
CA ALA A 337 -22.29 19.70 7.46
C ALA A 337 -23.25 20.76 6.88
N GLU A 338 -23.17 22.01 7.33
CA GLU A 338 -23.95 23.14 6.83
C GLU A 338 -23.56 23.52 5.40
N GLU A 339 -22.27 23.59 5.09
CA GLU A 339 -21.76 23.85 3.74
C GLU A 339 -22.15 22.72 2.77
N TYR A 340 -22.09 21.47 3.21
CA TYR A 340 -22.54 20.33 2.42
C TYR A 340 -24.04 20.38 2.14
N ALA A 341 -24.86 20.69 3.16
CA ALA A 341 -26.30 20.87 2.98
C ALA A 341 -26.63 22.03 2.02
N ALA A 342 -25.90 23.15 2.11
CA ALA A 342 -26.09 24.31 1.22
C ALA A 342 -25.69 23.95 -0.24
N ALA A 343 -24.66 23.17 -0.47
CA ALA A 343 -24.27 22.67 -1.81
C ALA A 343 -25.40 21.80 -2.40
N LEU A 344 -25.95 20.88 -1.61
CA LEU A 344 -27.08 20.05 -2.03
C LEU A 344 -28.33 20.90 -2.36
N GLU A 345 -28.67 21.89 -1.52
CA GLU A 345 -29.80 22.79 -1.75
C GLU A 345 -29.63 23.59 -3.04
N THR A 346 -28.43 24.13 -3.30
CA THR A 346 -28.09 24.83 -4.54
C THR A 346 -28.27 23.94 -5.77
N ALA A 347 -27.95 22.65 -5.66
CA ALA A 347 -28.17 21.66 -6.70
C ALA A 347 -29.64 21.16 -6.78
N GLY A 348 -30.54 21.72 -6.00
CA GLY A 348 -31.97 21.40 -5.99
C GLY A 348 -32.34 20.13 -5.19
N VAL A 349 -31.44 19.63 -4.34
CA VAL A 349 -31.68 18.50 -3.43
C VAL A 349 -32.02 19.07 -2.05
N THR A 350 -33.30 18.99 -1.67
CA THR A 350 -33.84 19.59 -0.44
C THR A 350 -34.68 18.55 0.30
N ALA A 351 -35.04 18.83 1.56
CA ALA A 351 -35.97 17.98 2.31
C ALA A 351 -37.35 17.86 1.64
N ALA A 352 -37.76 18.85 0.86
CA ALA A 352 -39.00 18.81 0.05
C ALA A 352 -38.80 18.05 -1.28
N ARG A 353 -37.57 17.87 -1.75
CA ARG A 353 -37.19 17.13 -2.96
C ARG A 353 -36.00 16.24 -2.67
N PRO A 354 -36.18 15.23 -1.81
CA PRO A 354 -35.09 14.37 -1.40
C PRO A 354 -34.59 13.51 -2.56
N ARG A 355 -33.33 13.07 -2.46
CA ARG A 355 -32.72 12.12 -3.38
C ARG A 355 -32.18 10.91 -2.62
N SER A 356 -32.06 9.81 -3.36
CA SER A 356 -31.37 8.59 -2.87
C SER A 356 -30.28 8.21 -3.85
N LEU A 357 -29.13 7.86 -3.33
CA LEU A 357 -27.98 7.35 -4.08
C LEU A 357 -27.58 5.98 -3.54
N THR A 358 -27.07 5.13 -4.42
CA THR A 358 -26.56 3.81 -4.07
C THR A 358 -25.05 3.82 -4.21
N LEU A 359 -24.31 3.38 -3.16
CA LEU A 359 -22.89 3.17 -3.15
C LEU A 359 -22.61 1.68 -3.38
N LEU A 360 -21.99 1.34 -4.52
CA LEU A 360 -21.58 -0.03 -4.82
C LEU A 360 -20.24 -0.36 -4.15
N VAL A 361 -20.14 -1.57 -3.60
CA VAL A 361 -18.90 -2.14 -3.06
C VAL A 361 -18.85 -3.63 -3.36
N ASN A 362 -17.65 -4.18 -3.59
CA ASN A 362 -17.47 -5.62 -3.69
C ASN A 362 -17.49 -6.26 -2.30
N LYS A 363 -18.31 -7.31 -2.11
CA LYS A 363 -18.60 -7.91 -0.82
C LYS A 363 -17.48 -8.81 -0.25
N GLU A 364 -16.48 -9.16 -1.07
CA GLU A 364 -15.42 -10.10 -0.68
C GLU A 364 -14.43 -9.51 0.34
N ASN A 365 -14.39 -8.18 0.48
CA ASN A 365 -13.50 -7.51 1.42
C ASN A 365 -14.30 -6.80 2.52
N ALA A 366 -14.28 -7.36 3.73
CA ALA A 366 -15.03 -6.83 4.88
C ALA A 366 -14.60 -5.42 5.28
N PHE A 367 -13.31 -5.07 5.14
CA PHE A 367 -12.83 -3.71 5.43
C PHE A 367 -13.42 -2.70 4.46
N ARG A 368 -13.52 -3.04 3.17
CA ARG A 368 -14.16 -2.16 2.17
C ARG A 368 -15.66 -2.02 2.41
N CYS A 369 -16.35 -3.07 2.82
CA CYS A 369 -17.76 -2.99 3.20
C CYS A 369 -17.95 -2.04 4.39
N ALA A 370 -17.12 -2.14 5.43
CA ALA A 370 -17.17 -1.23 6.57
C ALA A 370 -16.87 0.23 6.19
N VAL A 371 -15.90 0.47 5.29
CA VAL A 371 -15.63 1.81 4.73
C VAL A 371 -16.86 2.34 3.99
N ALA A 372 -17.51 1.53 3.14
CA ALA A 372 -18.71 1.92 2.39
C ALA A 372 -19.88 2.26 3.33
N GLU A 373 -20.11 1.49 4.39
CA GLU A 373 -21.12 1.78 5.41
C GLU A 373 -20.84 3.11 6.12
N SER A 374 -19.58 3.36 6.52
CA SER A 374 -19.19 4.61 7.14
C SER A 374 -19.39 5.81 6.21
N LEU A 375 -19.01 5.67 4.92
CA LEU A 375 -19.26 6.72 3.92
C LEU A 375 -20.75 7.01 3.75
N CYS A 376 -21.61 6.00 3.70
CA CYS A 376 -23.05 6.18 3.63
C CYS A 376 -23.59 6.94 4.82
N ALA A 377 -23.12 6.63 6.05
CA ALA A 377 -23.51 7.36 7.25
C ALA A 377 -23.07 8.84 7.20
N GLN A 378 -21.83 9.13 6.77
CA GLN A 378 -21.29 10.49 6.70
C GLN A 378 -21.93 11.34 5.58
N LEU A 379 -22.35 10.73 4.47
CA LEU A 379 -22.90 11.40 3.30
C LEU A 379 -24.44 11.57 3.38
N THR A 380 -25.12 10.83 4.26
CA THR A 380 -26.58 10.94 4.42
C THR A 380 -26.95 12.19 5.19
N THR A 381 -27.94 12.93 4.65
CA THR A 381 -28.50 14.15 5.25
C THR A 381 -30.04 14.06 5.26
N ALA A 382 -30.73 15.10 5.75
CA ALA A 382 -32.20 15.19 5.66
C ALA A 382 -32.71 15.22 4.20
N ALA A 383 -31.86 15.64 3.25
CA ALA A 383 -32.22 15.81 1.83
C ALA A 383 -31.64 14.70 0.93
N LEU A 384 -30.58 14.01 1.36
CA LEU A 384 -29.88 12.97 0.59
C LEU A 384 -29.73 11.71 1.43
N THR A 385 -30.27 10.59 0.96
CA THR A 385 -30.01 9.26 1.54
C THR A 385 -29.01 8.50 0.70
N VAL A 386 -27.95 7.99 1.32
CA VAL A 386 -26.96 7.12 0.65
C VAL A 386 -27.02 5.73 1.28
N THR A 387 -27.12 4.68 0.45
CA THR A 387 -27.23 3.29 0.90
C THR A 387 -26.19 2.42 0.24
N VAL A 388 -25.64 1.47 0.99
CA VAL A 388 -24.68 0.47 0.47
C VAL A 388 -25.42 -0.60 -0.34
N ARG A 389 -24.79 -1.01 -1.44
CA ARG A 389 -25.15 -2.22 -2.18
C ARG A 389 -23.89 -3.05 -2.37
N GLU A 390 -23.83 -4.16 -1.65
CA GLU A 390 -22.76 -5.14 -1.77
C GLU A 390 -23.01 -6.09 -2.94
N LEU A 391 -22.01 -6.26 -3.80
CA LEU A 391 -22.08 -7.13 -4.96
C LEU A 391 -20.90 -8.10 -4.98
N PRO A 392 -21.08 -9.34 -5.49
CA PRO A 392 -19.93 -10.17 -5.87
C PRO A 392 -19.06 -9.46 -6.88
N TRP A 393 -17.73 -9.72 -6.87
CA TRP A 393 -16.77 -9.04 -7.73
C TRP A 393 -17.21 -8.97 -9.20
N GLY A 394 -17.66 -10.09 -9.80
CA GLY A 394 -18.09 -10.11 -11.20
C GLY A 394 -19.29 -9.20 -11.49
N GLU A 395 -20.27 -9.13 -10.57
CA GLU A 395 -21.43 -8.25 -10.71
C GLU A 395 -21.05 -6.78 -10.47
N TYR A 396 -20.15 -6.54 -9.52
CA TYR A 396 -19.61 -5.22 -9.24
C TYR A 396 -18.87 -4.65 -10.46
N ALA A 397 -17.94 -5.41 -11.05
CA ALA A 397 -17.21 -5.02 -12.24
C ALA A 397 -18.14 -4.74 -13.43
N ALA A 398 -19.09 -5.65 -13.70
CA ALA A 398 -20.06 -5.48 -14.77
C ALA A 398 -20.97 -4.25 -14.56
N ALA A 399 -21.34 -3.92 -13.31
CA ALA A 399 -22.12 -2.72 -13.01
C ALA A 399 -21.33 -1.43 -13.27
N LEU A 400 -20.01 -1.41 -12.98
CA LEU A 400 -19.14 -0.29 -13.28
C LEU A 400 -19.01 -0.08 -14.81
N GLU A 401 -18.72 -1.13 -15.55
CA GLU A 401 -18.60 -1.10 -17.02
C GLU A 401 -19.90 -0.63 -17.72
N ALA A 402 -21.04 -1.04 -17.16
CA ALA A 402 -22.36 -0.66 -17.69
C ALA A 402 -22.81 0.75 -17.24
N GLY A 403 -22.07 1.47 -16.39
CA GLY A 403 -22.50 2.74 -15.79
C GLY A 403 -23.75 2.60 -14.89
N SER A 404 -24.01 1.39 -14.37
CA SER A 404 -25.20 1.08 -13.56
C SER A 404 -24.97 1.30 -12.08
N PHE A 405 -24.53 2.49 -11.70
CA PHE A 405 -24.25 2.92 -10.34
C PHE A 405 -24.50 4.43 -10.18
N ASP A 406 -24.58 4.87 -8.93
CA ASP A 406 -24.50 6.29 -8.57
C ASP A 406 -23.10 6.60 -8.01
N LEU A 407 -22.71 5.84 -7.00
CA LEU A 407 -21.41 5.91 -6.33
C LEU A 407 -20.77 4.51 -6.31
N TYR A 408 -19.45 4.44 -6.27
CA TYR A 408 -18.73 3.19 -6.03
C TYR A 408 -17.47 3.38 -5.19
N LEU A 409 -17.13 2.38 -4.38
CA LEU A 409 -15.87 2.36 -3.64
C LEU A 409 -14.82 1.63 -4.48
N GLY A 410 -13.92 2.38 -5.10
CA GLY A 410 -12.84 1.89 -5.92
C GLY A 410 -11.54 1.70 -5.13
N GLU A 411 -10.65 0.86 -5.68
CA GLU A 411 -9.26 0.74 -5.26
C GLU A 411 -8.38 0.61 -6.50
N VAL A 412 -7.30 1.37 -6.56
CA VAL A 412 -6.33 1.34 -7.65
C VAL A 412 -4.92 1.44 -7.08
N ARG A 413 -3.99 0.68 -7.64
CA ARG A 413 -2.57 0.90 -7.39
C ARG A 413 -2.05 1.86 -8.45
N LEU A 414 -1.77 3.09 -8.03
CA LEU A 414 -1.12 4.08 -8.88
C LEU A 414 0.35 3.70 -9.12
N THR A 415 0.95 4.27 -10.14
CA THR A 415 2.39 4.26 -10.36
C THR A 415 3.05 5.34 -9.49
N ALA A 416 4.35 5.23 -9.22
CA ALA A 416 5.05 6.16 -8.32
C ALA A 416 5.35 7.54 -8.96
N ASP A 417 4.93 7.76 -10.20
CA ASP A 417 4.88 9.06 -10.87
C ASP A 417 3.51 9.75 -10.73
N TRP A 418 2.56 9.10 -10.03
CA TRP A 418 1.21 9.57 -9.74
C TRP A 418 0.35 9.83 -10.97
N ASP A 419 0.62 9.14 -12.07
CA ASP A 419 -0.21 9.21 -13.26
C ASP A 419 -1.63 8.70 -12.96
N ALA A 420 -2.60 9.60 -13.08
CA ALA A 420 -4.02 9.31 -12.89
C ALA A 420 -4.81 9.29 -14.21
N SER A 421 -4.14 9.27 -15.37
CA SER A 421 -4.77 9.32 -16.71
C SER A 421 -5.85 8.24 -16.91
N ALA A 422 -5.62 7.02 -16.38
CA ALA A 422 -6.60 5.94 -16.43
C ALA A 422 -7.95 6.28 -15.74
N LEU A 423 -7.95 7.20 -14.78
CA LEU A 423 -9.13 7.68 -14.02
C LEU A 423 -9.70 8.99 -14.60
N LEU A 424 -8.86 9.80 -15.26
CA LEU A 424 -9.18 11.17 -15.66
C LEU A 424 -9.52 11.31 -17.14
N ASP A 425 -8.80 10.60 -18.01
CA ASP A 425 -8.90 10.80 -19.45
C ASP A 425 -10.21 10.24 -20.02
N THR A 426 -10.72 10.89 -21.05
CA THR A 426 -11.88 10.38 -21.78
C THR A 426 -11.54 9.01 -22.38
N GLY A 427 -12.26 7.99 -21.96
CA GLY A 427 -11.99 6.59 -22.35
C GLY A 427 -10.86 5.92 -21.54
N GLY A 428 -10.37 6.55 -20.47
CA GLY A 428 -9.47 5.92 -19.50
C GLY A 428 -10.09 4.65 -18.92
N ALA A 429 -9.30 3.60 -18.76
CA ALA A 429 -9.78 2.25 -18.41
C ALA A 429 -10.51 2.18 -17.05
N LEU A 430 -10.30 3.14 -16.16
CA LEU A 430 -10.92 3.23 -14.85
C LEU A 430 -11.87 4.44 -14.71
N ASN A 431 -12.08 5.19 -15.78
CA ASN A 431 -12.98 6.35 -15.80
C ASN A 431 -14.45 5.92 -15.97
N TYR A 432 -14.95 5.10 -15.05
CA TYR A 432 -16.35 4.62 -15.08
C TYR A 432 -17.37 5.75 -14.88
N GLY A 433 -16.96 6.84 -14.23
CA GLY A 433 -17.82 7.99 -13.93
C GLY A 433 -18.14 8.89 -15.12
N GLY A 434 -17.40 8.74 -16.22
CA GLY A 434 -17.56 9.57 -17.43
C GLY A 434 -17.01 10.98 -17.25
N PHE A 435 -15.95 11.17 -16.47
CA PHE A 435 -15.26 12.45 -16.35
C PHE A 435 -14.57 12.83 -17.66
N ALA A 436 -14.59 14.13 -17.99
CA ALA A 436 -13.93 14.68 -19.16
C ALA A 436 -13.51 16.13 -18.88
N SER A 437 -12.21 16.39 -18.81
CA SER A 437 -11.63 17.73 -18.68
C SER A 437 -10.25 17.74 -19.34
N GLU A 438 -10.15 18.38 -20.51
CA GLU A 438 -8.85 18.57 -21.17
C GLU A 438 -7.87 19.36 -20.30
N GLN A 439 -8.39 20.29 -19.47
CA GLN A 439 -7.55 21.08 -18.59
C GLN A 439 -6.95 20.25 -17.45
N LEU A 440 -7.72 19.37 -16.82
CA LEU A 440 -7.21 18.54 -15.74
C LEU A 440 -6.30 17.43 -16.28
N SER A 441 -6.61 16.84 -17.45
CA SER A 441 -5.70 15.91 -18.13
C SER A 441 -4.34 16.57 -18.44
N ALA A 442 -4.35 17.80 -18.99
CA ALA A 442 -3.11 18.54 -19.24
C ALA A 442 -2.33 18.89 -17.95
N ARG A 443 -3.01 19.10 -16.82
CA ARG A 443 -2.36 19.31 -15.51
C ARG A 443 -1.78 17.99 -14.98
N ASN A 444 -2.44 16.85 -15.22
CA ASN A 444 -1.90 15.51 -14.92
C ASN A 444 -0.64 15.22 -15.74
N ASP A 445 -0.65 15.53 -17.04
CA ASP A 445 0.54 15.41 -17.91
C ASP A 445 1.70 16.27 -17.39
N ALA A 446 1.40 17.49 -16.94
CA ALA A 446 2.41 18.39 -16.37
C ALA A 446 2.93 17.89 -14.99
N LEU A 447 2.13 17.14 -14.22
CA LEU A 447 2.56 16.51 -12.97
C LEU A 447 3.69 15.53 -13.22
N LEU A 448 3.66 14.77 -14.33
CA LEU A 448 4.69 13.79 -14.68
C LEU A 448 6.08 14.40 -14.88
N LEU A 449 6.17 15.70 -15.12
CA LEU A 449 7.47 16.40 -15.19
C LEU A 449 8.13 16.56 -13.81
N GLY A 450 7.36 16.36 -12.75
CA GLY A 450 7.78 16.48 -11.35
C GLY A 450 7.79 17.92 -10.84
N GLY A 451 7.99 18.04 -9.55
CA GLY A 451 8.20 19.29 -8.83
C GLY A 451 6.94 19.92 -8.25
N ASN A 452 7.10 20.55 -7.09
CA ASN A 452 6.03 21.15 -6.27
C ASN A 452 5.08 22.10 -7.02
N ALA A 453 5.57 22.84 -8.03
CA ALA A 453 4.74 23.78 -8.79
C ALA A 453 3.76 23.06 -9.74
N SER A 454 4.13 21.91 -10.27
CA SER A 454 3.27 21.07 -11.11
C SER A 454 2.24 20.36 -10.24
N ALA A 455 2.66 19.78 -9.12
CA ALA A 455 1.79 19.14 -8.14
C ALA A 455 0.74 20.10 -7.57
N ALA A 456 1.14 21.35 -7.25
CA ALA A 456 0.22 22.38 -6.78
C ALA A 456 -0.86 22.74 -7.82
N ARG A 457 -0.47 22.92 -9.09
CA ARG A 457 -1.42 23.23 -10.17
C ARG A 457 -2.36 22.05 -10.48
N TYR A 458 -1.85 20.86 -10.40
CA TYR A 458 -2.67 19.64 -10.52
C TYR A 458 -3.69 19.57 -9.39
N ALA A 459 -3.24 19.74 -8.14
CA ALA A 459 -4.12 19.69 -6.96
C ALA A 459 -5.21 20.75 -7.01
N GLU A 460 -4.89 21.99 -7.43
CA GLU A 460 -5.88 23.07 -7.60
C GLU A 460 -7.02 22.62 -8.53
N GLY A 461 -6.68 22.15 -9.75
CA GLY A 461 -7.71 21.70 -10.70
C GLY A 461 -8.44 20.44 -10.23
N PHE A 462 -7.75 19.51 -9.59
CA PHE A 462 -8.35 18.30 -9.05
C PHE A 462 -9.41 18.63 -7.96
N VAL A 463 -9.09 19.54 -7.04
CA VAL A 463 -10.02 19.98 -6.00
C VAL A 463 -11.20 20.76 -6.60
N GLU A 464 -10.95 21.60 -7.60
CA GLU A 464 -11.99 22.37 -8.27
C GLU A 464 -13.00 21.45 -8.96
N GLU A 465 -12.55 20.49 -9.74
CA GLU A 465 -13.39 19.61 -10.53
C GLU A 465 -13.86 18.36 -9.80
N THR A 466 -13.11 17.88 -8.84
CA THR A 466 -13.38 16.69 -8.01
C THR A 466 -13.93 15.51 -8.82
N PRO A 467 -13.15 14.91 -9.74
CA PRO A 467 -13.62 13.82 -10.62
C PRO A 467 -14.00 12.57 -9.82
N PHE A 468 -13.28 12.31 -8.76
CA PHE A 468 -13.50 11.28 -7.73
C PHE A 468 -12.95 11.80 -6.40
N ALA A 469 -13.28 11.15 -5.28
CA ALA A 469 -12.77 11.55 -3.97
C ALA A 469 -11.78 10.49 -3.45
N PRO A 470 -10.45 10.74 -3.48
CA PRO A 470 -9.48 9.94 -2.77
C PRO A 470 -9.83 9.87 -1.28
N LEU A 471 -9.64 8.72 -0.66
CA LEU A 471 -9.95 8.49 0.74
C LEU A 471 -8.68 8.25 1.55
N LEU A 472 -7.86 7.32 1.08
CA LEU A 472 -6.63 6.91 1.75
C LEU A 472 -5.72 6.15 0.79
N PHE A 473 -4.45 6.07 1.15
CA PHE A 473 -3.50 5.08 0.63
C PHE A 473 -3.29 3.99 1.67
N LYS A 474 -3.37 2.73 1.25
CA LYS A 474 -3.18 1.56 2.11
C LYS A 474 -1.71 1.36 2.45
N SER A 475 -1.45 0.76 3.60
CA SER A 475 -0.14 0.23 3.95
C SER A 475 -0.09 -1.28 3.77
N LYS A 476 1.09 -1.83 3.48
CA LYS A 476 1.45 -3.19 3.83
C LYS A 476 2.01 -3.21 5.24
N THR A 477 2.05 -4.38 5.85
CA THR A 477 2.67 -4.56 7.17
C THR A 477 3.73 -5.63 7.10
N VAL A 478 4.93 -5.32 7.56
CA VAL A 478 6.01 -6.27 7.82
C VAL A 478 5.89 -6.73 9.25
N LEU A 479 5.88 -8.05 9.47
CA LEU A 479 5.82 -8.68 10.78
C LEU A 479 7.09 -9.46 11.08
N THR A 480 7.63 -9.28 12.27
CA THR A 480 8.74 -10.08 12.82
C THR A 480 8.45 -10.46 14.27
N PRO A 481 9.02 -11.56 14.81
CA PRO A 481 9.02 -11.81 16.23
C PRO A 481 9.70 -10.66 16.98
N SER A 482 9.11 -10.23 18.12
CA SER A 482 9.66 -9.11 18.88
C SER A 482 11.09 -9.37 19.35
N GLY A 483 11.96 -8.38 19.16
CA GLY A 483 13.36 -8.41 19.55
C GLY A 483 14.23 -9.32 18.68
N LEU A 484 13.75 -9.76 17.51
CA LEU A 484 14.55 -10.58 16.62
C LEU A 484 15.45 -9.77 15.68
N VAL A 485 14.97 -8.63 15.20
CA VAL A 485 15.64 -7.80 14.19
C VAL A 485 15.53 -6.33 14.54
N ASP A 486 16.66 -5.63 14.54
CA ASP A 486 16.73 -4.17 14.67
C ASP A 486 17.15 -3.52 13.36
N GLY A 487 16.78 -2.23 13.17
CA GLY A 487 17.22 -1.40 12.07
C GLY A 487 16.49 -1.66 10.75
N MET A 488 15.35 -2.32 10.79
CA MET A 488 14.54 -2.55 9.59
C MET A 488 13.96 -1.24 9.03
N THR A 489 14.11 -1.06 7.72
CA THR A 489 13.55 0.07 6.97
C THR A 489 12.82 -0.42 5.70
N PRO A 490 11.86 -1.34 5.82
CA PRO A 490 11.20 -1.94 4.66
C PRO A 490 10.47 -0.89 3.82
N THR A 491 10.40 -1.11 2.50
CA THR A 491 9.60 -0.31 1.58
C THR A 491 8.60 -1.20 0.81
N ALA A 492 7.64 -0.58 0.12
CA ALA A 492 6.65 -1.33 -0.65
C ALA A 492 7.26 -2.05 -1.87
N SER A 493 8.34 -1.51 -2.43
CA SER A 493 9.07 -2.10 -3.56
C SER A 493 10.09 -3.14 -3.10
N ASP A 494 10.67 -2.97 -1.90
CA ASP A 494 11.67 -3.86 -1.32
C ASP A 494 11.41 -4.08 0.18
N PRO A 495 10.82 -5.20 0.58
CA PRO A 495 10.61 -5.54 1.99
C PRO A 495 11.91 -5.70 2.79
N PHE A 496 13.05 -5.87 2.12
CA PHE A 496 14.39 -5.99 2.71
C PHE A 496 15.26 -4.76 2.45
N TYR A 497 14.66 -3.61 2.17
CA TYR A 497 15.42 -2.38 1.95
C TYR A 497 16.37 -2.10 3.12
N GLY A 498 17.65 -1.85 2.81
CA GLY A 498 18.69 -1.67 3.81
C GLY A 498 19.10 -2.94 4.57
N PHE A 499 18.81 -4.14 4.05
CA PHE A 499 19.05 -5.43 4.72
C PHE A 499 20.47 -5.62 5.24
N ALA A 500 21.46 -5.08 4.56
CA ALA A 500 22.87 -5.15 4.98
C ALA A 500 23.13 -4.46 6.34
N ASP A 501 22.31 -3.52 6.72
CA ASP A 501 22.42 -2.76 7.98
C ASP A 501 21.55 -3.34 9.11
N TRP A 502 20.73 -4.35 8.83
CA TRP A 502 19.88 -5.00 9.83
C TRP A 502 20.72 -5.80 10.83
N ARG A 503 20.28 -5.80 12.08
CA ARG A 503 20.94 -6.55 13.16
C ARG A 503 20.00 -7.63 13.66
N PHE A 504 20.50 -8.89 13.63
CA PHE A 504 19.75 -10.06 14.03
C PHE A 504 20.18 -10.52 15.42
N HIS A 505 19.21 -10.81 16.29
CA HIS A 505 19.40 -11.34 17.63
C HIS A 505 19.07 -12.85 17.64
N LEU A 506 19.93 -13.66 17.04
CA LEU A 506 19.76 -15.11 16.99
C LEU A 506 20.41 -15.78 18.21
N SER A 507 19.75 -16.82 18.76
CA SER A 507 20.31 -17.61 19.84
C SER A 507 21.48 -18.47 19.32
N GLY A 508 22.68 -18.29 19.88
CA GLY A 508 23.89 -19.00 19.48
C GLY A 508 24.84 -18.25 18.55
N SER A 509 24.50 -17.02 18.11
CA SER A 509 25.47 -16.11 17.53
C SER A 509 26.24 -15.46 18.68
N GLU A 510 27.53 -15.81 18.84
CA GLU A 510 28.44 -15.02 19.67
C GLU A 510 28.54 -13.62 19.04
N SER A 511 28.22 -12.60 19.81
CA SER A 511 28.30 -11.17 19.48
C SER A 511 29.75 -10.73 19.28
#